data_11a0de7603ec859abbdcf99c65338c69
#
_entry.id   11a0de7603ec859abbdcf99c65338c69
#
_cell.length_a   1.000
_cell.length_b   1.000
_cell.length_c   1.000
_cell.angle_alpha   90.00
_cell.angle_beta   90.00
_cell.angle_gamma   90.00
#
_symmetry.space_group_name_H-M   'P 1'
#
loop_
_entity.id
_entity.type
_entity.pdbx_description
1 polymer ?
#
loop_
_entity_poly.entity_id
_entity_poly.type
_entity_poly.pdbx_seq_one_letter_code
_entity_poly.pdbx_strand_id
1 'polypeptide(L)'
;MKFLNLNIVLYQPEIPQNTGNIARTCVLTDSTLHLIKPLGFSIDDKAVRRSGLDYWKDLKLEVHESYEDFIAKYGDRRIFLSTTHGGNIYSDEKFQDGDFIMFGRESSGVPESAHNAHMGIRVPMVKSSTRSLNLSNTVAIIAYEALRQIGFPNMK
;
A
#
# COMPACT_ATOMS: atom_id res chain seq x y z
N MET A 1 10.95 22.42 -5.47
CA MET A 1 10.85 20.98 -5.75
C MET A 1 9.62 20.41 -5.05
N LYS A 2 8.83 19.64 -5.77
CA LYS A 2 7.63 19.04 -5.21
C LYS A 2 7.95 17.63 -4.72
N PHE A 3 7.65 17.36 -3.45
CA PHE A 3 7.78 16.02 -2.90
C PHE A 3 6.59 15.17 -3.30
N LEU A 4 6.85 13.93 -3.68
CA LEU A 4 5.82 12.99 -4.09
C LEU A 4 5.32 12.13 -2.91
N ASN A 5 6.08 12.07 -1.83
CA ASN A 5 5.86 11.17 -0.71
C ASN A 5 5.74 9.73 -1.21
N LEU A 6 4.82 8.95 -0.68
CA LEU A 6 4.74 7.54 -1.03
C LEU A 6 3.60 7.28 -1.99
N ASN A 7 3.71 6.16 -2.70
CA ASN A 7 2.65 5.59 -3.52
C ASN A 7 2.28 4.24 -2.92
N ILE A 8 1.12 4.17 -2.28
CA ILE A 8 0.61 2.95 -1.68
C ILE A 8 -0.27 2.25 -2.71
N VAL A 9 0.04 1.00 -3.01
CA VAL A 9 -0.63 0.23 -4.06
C VAL A 9 -1.32 -0.97 -3.44
N LEU A 10 -2.62 -1.09 -3.65
CA LEU A 10 -3.40 -2.24 -3.19
C LEU A 10 -3.75 -3.12 -4.38
N TYR A 11 -3.23 -4.34 -4.39
CA TYR A 11 -3.49 -5.32 -5.42
C TYR A 11 -4.81 -6.02 -5.14
N GLN A 12 -5.84 -5.71 -5.93
CA GLN A 12 -7.17 -6.34 -5.85
C GLN A 12 -7.69 -6.43 -4.40
N PRO A 13 -7.79 -5.30 -3.69
CA PRO A 13 -8.22 -5.34 -2.30
C PRO A 13 -9.63 -5.89 -2.16
N GLU A 14 -9.88 -6.63 -1.08
CA GLU A 14 -11.12 -7.39 -0.89
C GLU A 14 -12.00 -6.81 0.20
N ILE A 15 -11.40 -6.21 1.23
CA ILE A 15 -12.11 -5.77 2.44
C ILE A 15 -12.26 -4.25 2.43
N PRO A 16 -13.50 -3.74 2.30
CA PRO A 16 -13.72 -2.29 2.16
C PRO A 16 -13.24 -1.49 3.36
N GLN A 17 -13.36 -2.00 4.57
CA GLN A 17 -12.90 -1.28 5.77
C GLN A 17 -11.40 -1.05 5.76
N ASN A 18 -10.62 -2.04 5.28
CA ASN A 18 -9.18 -1.89 5.16
C ASN A 18 -8.83 -0.78 4.17
N THR A 19 -9.48 -0.77 3.01
CA THR A 19 -9.24 0.26 2.01
C THR A 19 -9.61 1.65 2.54
N GLY A 20 -10.70 1.77 3.27
CA GLY A 20 -11.08 3.03 3.90
C GLY A 20 -10.04 3.54 4.90
N ASN A 21 -9.56 2.65 5.76
CA ASN A 21 -8.52 3.00 6.73
C ASN A 21 -7.21 3.40 6.05
N ILE A 22 -6.85 2.68 4.98
CA ILE A 22 -5.64 2.99 4.21
C ILE A 22 -5.79 4.33 3.50
N ALA A 23 -6.95 4.63 2.96
CA ALA A 23 -7.23 5.92 2.33
C ALA A 23 -6.99 7.06 3.33
N ARG A 24 -7.46 6.90 4.57
CA ARG A 24 -7.22 7.89 5.63
C ARG A 24 -5.72 8.07 5.90
N THR A 25 -4.98 6.99 6.01
CA THR A 25 -3.53 7.05 6.19
C THR A 25 -2.87 7.79 5.03
N CYS A 26 -3.29 7.53 3.80
CA CYS A 26 -2.72 8.19 2.63
C CYS A 26 -2.97 9.70 2.64
N VAL A 27 -4.18 10.13 3.00
CA VAL A 27 -4.47 11.56 3.10
C VAL A 27 -3.59 12.23 4.16
N LEU A 28 -3.48 11.60 5.33
CA LEU A 28 -2.74 12.19 6.45
C LEU A 28 -1.22 12.18 6.26
N THR A 29 -0.73 11.43 5.29
CA THR A 29 0.70 11.36 4.97
C THR A 29 1.04 11.96 3.61
N ASP A 30 0.08 12.61 2.97
CA ASP A 30 0.23 13.19 1.64
C ASP A 30 0.74 12.17 0.63
N SER A 31 0.25 10.94 0.73
CA SER A 31 0.60 9.82 -0.15
C SER A 31 -0.51 9.57 -1.16
N THR A 32 -0.14 9.01 -2.30
CA THR A 32 -1.12 8.62 -3.33
C THR A 32 -1.54 7.17 -3.10
N LEU A 33 -2.85 6.92 -3.21
CA LEU A 33 -3.40 5.57 -3.14
C LEU A 33 -3.69 5.06 -4.54
N HIS A 34 -3.16 3.88 -4.85
CA HIS A 34 -3.43 3.19 -6.12
C HIS A 34 -4.23 1.93 -5.82
N LEU A 35 -5.33 1.73 -6.53
CA LEU A 35 -6.13 0.51 -6.44
C LEU A 35 -6.06 -0.23 -7.76
N ILE A 36 -5.71 -1.51 -7.73
CA ILE A 36 -5.68 -2.36 -8.91
C ILE A 36 -6.92 -3.25 -8.91
N LYS A 37 -7.74 -3.11 -9.95
CA LYS A 37 -8.94 -3.94 -10.13
C LYS A 37 -8.61 -5.38 -10.52
N PRO A 38 -9.51 -6.34 -10.26
CA PRO A 38 -10.85 -6.15 -9.71
C PRO A 38 -10.83 -5.90 -8.20
N LEU A 39 -11.79 -5.11 -7.73
CA LEU A 39 -11.97 -4.84 -6.30
C LEU A 39 -13.08 -5.76 -5.76
N GLY A 40 -12.94 -6.19 -4.52
CA GLY A 40 -13.96 -6.99 -3.86
C GLY A 40 -15.17 -6.20 -3.36
N PHE A 41 -15.24 -4.92 -3.73
CA PHE A 41 -16.28 -3.98 -3.29
C PHE A 41 -16.38 -2.83 -4.28
N SER A 42 -17.43 -1.99 -4.13
CA SER A 42 -17.52 -0.74 -4.88
C SER A 42 -16.81 0.38 -4.12
N ILE A 43 -16.13 1.26 -4.84
CA ILE A 43 -15.50 2.45 -4.23
C ILE A 43 -16.56 3.33 -3.55
N ASP A 44 -17.81 3.26 -4.02
CA ASP A 44 -18.94 3.98 -3.44
C ASP A 44 -19.56 3.23 -2.25
N ASP A 45 -19.02 2.07 -1.89
CA ASP A 45 -19.51 1.29 -0.75
C ASP A 45 -19.42 2.10 0.54
N LYS A 46 -20.49 2.04 1.34
CA LYS A 46 -20.55 2.79 2.59
C LYS A 46 -19.44 2.40 3.58
N ALA A 47 -19.02 1.13 3.56
CA ALA A 47 -17.96 0.67 4.46
C ALA A 47 -16.63 1.35 4.14
N VAL A 48 -16.32 1.54 2.83
CA VAL A 48 -15.13 2.29 2.41
C VAL A 48 -15.27 3.74 2.84
N ARG A 49 -16.38 4.37 2.49
CA ARG A 49 -16.60 5.80 2.74
C ARG A 49 -16.68 6.11 4.23
N ARG A 50 -17.25 5.21 5.03
CA ARG A 50 -17.40 5.42 6.47
C ARG A 50 -16.05 5.54 7.16
N SER A 51 -15.09 4.70 6.80
CA SER A 51 -13.74 4.72 7.39
C SER A 51 -12.93 5.93 6.95
N GLY A 52 -13.18 6.44 5.73
CA GLY A 52 -12.42 7.54 5.16
C GLY A 52 -13.23 8.75 4.76
N LEU A 53 -14.48 8.85 5.20
CA LEU A 53 -15.45 9.82 4.68
C LEU A 53 -14.96 11.26 4.70
N ASP A 54 -14.40 11.71 5.81
CA ASP A 54 -13.96 13.10 5.99
C ASP A 54 -12.70 13.42 5.18
N TYR A 55 -12.01 12.40 4.71
CA TYR A 55 -10.73 12.53 4.02
C TYR A 55 -10.82 12.22 2.53
N TRP A 56 -11.91 11.59 2.08
CA TRP A 56 -12.03 11.08 0.71
C TRP A 56 -11.85 12.16 -0.35
N LYS A 57 -12.39 13.33 -0.11
CA LYS A 57 -12.28 14.46 -1.05
C LYS A 57 -10.85 14.94 -1.24
N ASP A 58 -9.99 14.73 -0.24
CA ASP A 58 -8.59 15.15 -0.28
C ASP A 58 -7.67 14.03 -0.76
N LEU A 59 -8.22 12.85 -1.03
CA LEU A 59 -7.45 11.67 -1.39
C LEU A 59 -6.94 11.78 -2.84
N LYS A 60 -5.64 11.59 -3.01
CA LYS A 60 -5.05 11.39 -4.33
C LYS A 60 -5.21 9.92 -4.68
N LEU A 61 -6.14 9.62 -5.58
CA LEU A 61 -6.52 8.25 -5.90
C LEU A 61 -6.31 7.97 -7.39
N GLU A 62 -5.65 6.85 -7.70
CA GLU A 62 -5.58 6.32 -9.06
C GLU A 62 -6.12 4.89 -9.05
N VAL A 63 -7.06 4.61 -9.94
CA VAL A 63 -7.63 3.26 -10.10
C VAL A 63 -7.13 2.69 -11.41
N HIS A 64 -6.54 1.50 -11.36
CA HIS A 64 -5.98 0.82 -12.52
C HIS A 64 -6.87 -0.36 -12.89
N GLU A 65 -7.15 -0.52 -14.18
CA GLU A 65 -8.06 -1.57 -14.66
C GLU A 65 -7.48 -2.97 -14.46
N SER A 66 -6.15 -3.08 -14.42
CA SER A 66 -5.48 -4.36 -14.21
C SER A 66 -4.07 -4.12 -13.67
N TYR A 67 -3.45 -5.20 -13.16
CA TYR A 67 -2.05 -5.17 -12.76
C TYR A 67 -1.16 -4.82 -13.96
N GLU A 68 -1.47 -5.36 -15.13
CA GLU A 68 -0.71 -5.11 -16.34
C GLU A 68 -0.75 -3.62 -16.73
N ASP A 69 -1.91 -2.97 -16.58
CA ASP A 69 -2.05 -1.54 -16.84
C ASP A 69 -1.23 -0.72 -15.83
N PHE A 70 -1.23 -1.14 -14.57
CA PHE A 70 -0.41 -0.49 -13.55
C PHE A 70 1.08 -0.59 -13.88
N ILE A 71 1.55 -1.77 -14.25
CA ILE A 71 2.95 -2.00 -14.61
C ILE A 71 3.32 -1.24 -15.88
N ALA A 72 2.42 -1.16 -16.87
CA ALA A 72 2.67 -0.39 -18.09
C ALA A 72 2.94 1.09 -17.77
N LYS A 73 2.28 1.61 -16.74
CA LYS A 73 2.43 3.01 -16.35
C LYS A 73 3.60 3.24 -15.39
N TYR A 74 3.81 2.34 -14.44
CA TYR A 74 4.75 2.56 -13.33
C TYR A 74 5.80 1.47 -13.16
N GLY A 75 5.88 0.50 -14.06
CA GLY A 75 6.76 -0.65 -13.88
C GLY A 75 8.24 -0.32 -13.84
N ASP A 76 8.64 0.85 -14.34
CA ASP A 76 10.02 1.32 -14.30
C ASP A 76 10.38 2.03 -12.98
N ARG A 77 9.42 2.18 -12.07
CA ARG A 77 9.64 2.84 -10.78
C ARG A 77 10.11 1.83 -9.73
N ARG A 78 10.58 2.36 -8.61
CA ARG A 78 10.97 1.53 -7.48
C ARG A 78 9.70 1.01 -6.80
N ILE A 79 9.48 -0.29 -6.85
CA ILE A 79 8.29 -0.94 -6.30
C ILE A 79 8.72 -2.00 -5.29
N PHE A 80 8.36 -1.79 -4.03
CA PHE A 80 8.50 -2.80 -2.97
C PHE A 80 7.19 -3.57 -2.86
N LEU A 81 7.29 -4.84 -2.52
CA LEU A 81 6.12 -5.69 -2.28
C LEU A 81 6.13 -6.18 -0.84
N SER A 82 5.10 -5.81 -0.08
CA SER A 82 4.91 -6.34 1.27
C SER A 82 4.44 -7.78 1.17
N THR A 83 5.16 -8.69 1.83
CA THR A 83 4.89 -10.12 1.77
C THR A 83 5.01 -10.73 3.16
N THR A 84 4.31 -11.84 3.39
CA THR A 84 4.47 -12.65 4.59
C THR A 84 5.48 -13.78 4.38
N HIS A 85 5.99 -13.92 3.14
CA HIS A 85 6.89 -15.02 2.76
C HIS A 85 8.18 -14.46 2.18
N GLY A 86 9.25 -14.51 2.97
CA GLY A 86 10.56 -14.06 2.51
C GLY A 86 10.69 -12.54 2.48
N GLY A 87 11.67 -12.08 1.73
CA GLY A 87 11.98 -10.66 1.67
C GLY A 87 12.79 -10.17 2.86
N ASN A 88 13.27 -8.95 2.76
CA ASN A 88 14.00 -8.32 3.84
C ASN A 88 13.04 -7.68 4.85
N ILE A 89 13.51 -7.50 6.08
CA ILE A 89 12.72 -6.74 7.06
C ILE A 89 12.58 -5.32 6.54
N TYR A 90 11.36 -4.79 6.59
CA TYR A 90 11.04 -3.48 6.01
C TYR A 90 11.95 -2.36 6.50
N SER A 91 12.37 -2.42 7.76
CA SER A 91 13.23 -1.39 8.36
C SER A 91 14.67 -1.45 7.89
N ASP A 92 15.09 -2.53 7.24
CA ASP A 92 16.43 -2.66 6.67
C ASP A 92 16.53 -2.08 5.25
N GLU A 93 15.39 -1.76 4.64
CA GLU A 93 15.37 -1.17 3.31
C GLU A 93 15.56 0.34 3.38
N LYS A 94 16.10 0.90 2.30
CA LYS A 94 16.28 2.35 2.16
C LYS A 94 15.21 2.88 1.22
N PHE A 95 14.26 3.60 1.80
CA PHE A 95 13.18 4.19 1.03
C PHE A 95 13.56 5.57 0.51
N GLN A 96 12.96 5.95 -0.61
CA GLN A 96 13.17 7.24 -1.26
C GLN A 96 11.82 7.90 -1.52
N ASP A 97 11.83 9.21 -1.63
CA ASP A 97 10.65 9.97 -2.00
C ASP A 97 10.11 9.47 -3.34
N GLY A 98 8.81 9.21 -3.41
CA GLY A 98 8.19 8.69 -4.62
C GLY A 98 8.18 7.18 -4.75
N ASP A 99 8.72 6.44 -3.80
CA ASP A 99 8.70 4.98 -3.85
C ASP A 99 7.28 4.43 -3.83
N PHE A 100 7.10 3.30 -4.50
CA PHE A 100 5.85 2.54 -4.51
C PHE A 100 5.97 1.37 -3.55
N ILE A 101 4.93 1.15 -2.76
CA ILE A 101 4.86 0.00 -1.84
C ILE A 101 3.53 -0.70 -2.13
N MET A 102 3.62 -1.93 -2.64
CA MET A 102 2.46 -2.74 -3.02
C MET A 102 2.12 -3.73 -1.92
N PHE A 103 0.82 -3.89 -1.70
CA PHE A 103 0.25 -4.84 -0.74
C PHE A 103 -0.73 -5.75 -1.46
N GLY A 104 -0.64 -7.04 -1.20
CA GLY A 104 -1.49 -8.04 -1.83
C GLY A 104 -2.88 -8.14 -1.24
N ARG A 105 -3.69 -9.00 -1.87
CA ARG A 105 -5.04 -9.32 -1.37
C ARG A 105 -4.95 -9.85 0.06
N GLU A 106 -5.98 -9.54 0.84
CA GLU A 106 -6.02 -9.97 2.23
C GLU A 106 -6.01 -11.50 2.35
N SER A 107 -6.69 -12.20 1.44
CA SER A 107 -6.81 -13.66 1.50
C SER A 107 -5.64 -14.41 0.90
N SER A 108 -5.01 -13.88 -0.17
CA SER A 108 -4.09 -14.69 -0.98
C SER A 108 -2.87 -13.95 -1.51
N GLY A 109 -2.65 -12.70 -1.09
CA GLY A 109 -1.51 -11.92 -1.56
C GLY A 109 -1.57 -11.61 -3.04
N VAL A 110 -0.43 -11.76 -3.72
CA VAL A 110 -0.31 -11.51 -5.16
C VAL A 110 0.07 -12.82 -5.87
N PRO A 111 -0.15 -12.91 -7.20
CA PRO A 111 0.35 -14.04 -7.98
C PRO A 111 1.87 -14.15 -7.88
N GLU A 112 2.39 -15.37 -8.07
CA GLU A 112 3.83 -15.62 -7.97
C GLU A 112 4.63 -14.77 -8.97
N SER A 113 4.10 -14.55 -10.15
CA SER A 113 4.76 -13.71 -11.15
C SER A 113 4.98 -12.29 -10.66
N ALA A 114 3.98 -11.72 -9.97
CA ALA A 114 4.12 -10.40 -9.36
C ALA A 114 5.07 -10.44 -8.16
N HIS A 115 5.00 -11.50 -7.36
CA HIS A 115 5.88 -11.69 -6.21
C HIS A 115 7.36 -11.67 -6.64
N ASN A 116 7.68 -12.32 -7.74
CA ASN A 116 9.07 -12.42 -8.22
C ASN A 116 9.55 -11.16 -8.94
N ALA A 117 8.63 -10.26 -9.32
CA ALA A 117 8.96 -9.07 -10.09
C ALA A 117 9.41 -7.88 -9.24
N HIS A 118 9.19 -7.94 -7.93
CA HIS A 118 9.39 -6.79 -7.05
C HIS A 118 10.27 -7.12 -5.86
N MET A 119 10.80 -6.07 -5.22
CA MET A 119 11.62 -6.21 -4.02
C MET A 119 10.72 -6.54 -2.83
N GLY A 120 10.84 -7.76 -2.30
CA GLY A 120 10.04 -8.21 -1.16
C GLY A 120 10.50 -7.59 0.15
N ILE A 121 9.54 -7.13 0.94
CA ILE A 121 9.77 -6.64 2.31
C ILE A 121 8.73 -7.26 3.23
N ARG A 122 9.04 -7.35 4.50
CA ARG A 122 8.14 -7.96 5.48
C ARG A 122 8.19 -7.24 6.81
N VAL A 123 7.07 -7.31 7.53
CA VAL A 123 7.00 -6.89 8.93
C VAL A 123 7.22 -8.13 9.78
N PRO A 124 8.22 -8.14 10.67
CA PRO A 124 8.46 -9.30 11.53
C PRO A 124 7.26 -9.62 12.41
N MET A 125 7.00 -10.92 12.57
CA MET A 125 5.95 -11.43 13.44
C MET A 125 6.53 -12.55 14.29
N VAL A 126 5.84 -12.88 15.38
CA VAL A 126 6.24 -13.99 16.25
C VAL A 126 6.36 -15.26 15.41
N LYS A 127 7.47 -15.99 15.56
CA LYS A 127 7.77 -17.17 14.73
C LYS A 127 6.69 -18.23 14.76
N SER A 128 6.03 -18.39 15.90
CA SER A 128 4.98 -19.41 16.09
C SER A 128 3.63 -18.99 15.55
N SER A 129 3.48 -17.75 15.09
CA SER A 129 2.18 -17.28 14.63
C SER A 129 1.77 -17.91 13.30
N THR A 130 0.51 -18.33 13.22
CA THR A 130 -0.11 -18.74 11.96
C THR A 130 -0.99 -17.62 11.38
N ARG A 131 -1.04 -16.47 12.03
CA ARG A 131 -1.87 -15.33 11.62
C ARG A 131 -0.99 -14.19 11.12
N SER A 132 -1.57 -13.34 10.28
CA SER A 132 -0.93 -12.14 9.77
C SER A 132 -1.50 -10.90 10.43
N LEU A 133 -0.75 -9.81 10.36
CA LEU A 133 -1.27 -8.50 10.75
C LEU A 133 -2.40 -8.08 9.80
N ASN A 134 -3.34 -7.33 10.33
CA ASN A 134 -4.35 -6.67 9.50
C ASN A 134 -3.68 -5.81 8.44
N LEU A 135 -4.23 -5.81 7.22
CA LEU A 135 -3.63 -5.11 6.09
C LEU A 135 -3.43 -3.61 6.37
N SER A 136 -4.44 -2.94 6.92
CA SER A 136 -4.32 -1.50 7.15
C SER A 136 -3.27 -1.18 8.22
N ASN A 137 -3.07 -2.06 9.19
CA ASN A 137 -1.98 -1.92 10.18
C ASN A 137 -0.63 -2.07 9.51
N THR A 138 -0.46 -3.07 8.65
CA THR A 138 0.78 -3.30 7.93
C THR A 138 1.14 -2.09 7.06
N VAL A 139 0.17 -1.54 6.36
CA VAL A 139 0.37 -0.34 5.54
C VAL A 139 0.89 0.80 6.41
N ALA A 140 0.25 1.05 7.54
CA ALA A 140 0.65 2.15 8.42
C ALA A 140 2.08 1.95 8.96
N ILE A 141 2.43 0.74 9.37
CA ILE A 141 3.75 0.44 9.90
C ILE A 141 4.82 0.74 8.85
N ILE A 142 4.66 0.19 7.65
CA ILE A 142 5.68 0.34 6.60
C ILE A 142 5.72 1.78 6.09
N ALA A 143 4.55 2.40 5.89
CA ALA A 143 4.48 3.77 5.40
C ALA A 143 5.18 4.74 6.34
N TYR A 144 4.95 4.63 7.65
CA TYR A 144 5.56 5.54 8.61
C TYR A 144 7.07 5.32 8.76
N GLU A 145 7.55 4.09 8.60
CA GLU A 145 9.00 3.88 8.55
C GLU A 145 9.62 4.52 7.31
N ALA A 146 8.99 4.34 6.15
CA ALA A 146 9.48 4.97 4.93
C ALA A 146 9.46 6.50 5.05
N LEU A 147 8.39 7.05 5.60
CA LEU A 147 8.29 8.50 5.81
C LEU A 147 9.32 9.02 6.79
N ARG A 148 9.60 8.27 7.86
CA ARG A 148 10.66 8.62 8.79
C ARG A 148 11.99 8.75 8.07
N GLN A 149 12.31 7.80 7.20
CA GLN A 149 13.58 7.80 6.47
C GLN A 149 13.70 9.00 5.54
N ILE A 150 12.62 9.43 4.92
CA ILE A 150 12.65 10.55 3.98
C ILE A 150 12.35 11.91 4.64
N GLY A 151 12.18 11.93 5.96
CA GLY A 151 12.07 13.16 6.72
C GLY A 151 10.66 13.73 6.86
N PHE A 152 9.62 12.91 6.74
CA PHE A 152 8.22 13.31 6.90
C PHE A 152 7.85 14.54 6.04
N PRO A 153 8.02 14.49 4.69
CA PRO A 153 7.75 15.65 3.85
C PRO A 153 6.29 16.11 3.98
N ASN A 154 6.08 17.43 4.08
CA ASN A 154 4.76 18.05 4.24
C ASN A 154 4.00 17.66 5.50
N MET A 155 4.69 17.10 6.48
CA MET A 155 4.08 16.67 7.74
C MET A 155 4.62 17.49 8.90
N LYS A 156 3.78 17.67 9.94
CA LYS A 156 4.17 18.38 11.16
C LYS A 156 4.39 17.42 12.32
#